data_103c762904a371b7cb4c2afd63e3399d
#
_entry.id   103c762904a371b7cb4c2afd63e3399d
#
_cell.length_a   1.000
_cell.length_b   1.000
_cell.length_c   1.000
_cell.angle_alpha   90.00
_cell.angle_beta   90.00
_cell.angle_gamma   90.00
#
_symmetry.space_group_name_H-M   'P 1'
#
loop_
_entity.id
_entity.type
_entity.pdbx_description
1 polymer ?
#
loop_
_entity_poly.entity_id
_entity_poly.type
_entity_poly.pdbx_seq_one_letter_code
_entity_poly.pdbx_strand_id
1 'polypeptide(L)'
;SMATRKASGVVLNRIAEKLPNLFGGSADLAPSNNTLLKKSEYFSKTNRSGNNVHFGIREFAMTAICNGIALHGGLHPYCATFMVFSDYMKPAIRMSALMGLPVIYVLTDDSIGVGEDGCTHEPIEQLAMLRSIPGTYTFRPADGKETAAAYEAALTLGKPSAIALSRQGLPCYENTGKAA
;
A
#
# COMPACT_ATOMS: atom_id res chain seq x y z
N SER A 1 -20.11 0.61 8.90
CA SER A 1 -19.18 1.29 7.99
C SER A 1 -17.76 1.21 8.52
N MET A 2 -16.79 1.13 7.62
CA MET A 2 -15.36 1.05 7.97
C MET A 2 -14.55 1.80 6.91
N ALA A 3 -13.54 2.56 7.32
CA ALA A 3 -12.59 3.14 6.37
C ALA A 3 -11.80 2.02 5.66
N THR A 4 -11.58 2.14 4.36
CA THR A 4 -10.84 1.09 3.62
C THR A 4 -9.39 0.98 4.07
N ARG A 5 -8.76 2.06 4.58
CA ARG A 5 -7.43 1.95 5.24
C ARG A 5 -7.44 1.06 6.49
N LYS A 6 -8.54 1.06 7.28
CA LYS A 6 -8.68 0.16 8.44
C LYS A 6 -8.91 -1.29 7.99
N ALA A 7 -9.74 -1.49 6.96
CA ALA A 7 -9.93 -2.79 6.33
C ALA A 7 -8.61 -3.34 5.79
N SER A 8 -7.82 -2.50 5.14
CA SER A 8 -6.47 -2.82 4.65
C SER A 8 -5.56 -3.33 5.77
N GLY A 9 -5.54 -2.65 6.92
CA GLY A 9 -4.74 -3.10 8.07
C GLY A 9 -5.14 -4.48 8.59
N VAL A 10 -6.44 -4.79 8.57
CA VAL A 10 -6.94 -6.14 8.93
C VAL A 10 -6.49 -7.18 7.90
N VAL A 11 -6.67 -6.88 6.61
CA VAL A 11 -6.31 -7.78 5.51
C VAL A 11 -4.80 -8.03 5.49
N LEU A 12 -3.99 -6.97 5.61
CA LEU A 12 -2.52 -7.05 5.61
C LEU A 12 -2.01 -7.97 6.74
N ASN A 13 -2.59 -7.84 7.94
CA ASN A 13 -2.23 -8.70 9.06
C ASN A 13 -2.67 -10.16 8.86
N ARG A 14 -3.82 -10.41 8.19
CA ARG A 14 -4.25 -11.76 7.84
C ARG A 14 -3.35 -12.39 6.77
N ILE A 15 -2.91 -11.60 5.80
CA ILE A 15 -1.92 -12.04 4.80
C ILE A 15 -0.62 -12.42 5.48
N ALA A 16 -0.10 -11.59 6.39
CA ALA A 16 1.15 -11.84 7.11
C ALA A 16 1.12 -13.14 7.92
N GLU A 17 -0.04 -13.59 8.41
CA GLU A 17 -0.19 -14.90 9.08
C GLU A 17 0.02 -16.09 8.12
N LYS A 18 -0.20 -15.91 6.83
CA LYS A 18 -0.08 -16.96 5.79
C LYS A 18 1.17 -16.80 4.93
N LEU A 19 1.69 -15.58 4.85
CA LEU A 19 2.82 -15.21 4.01
C LEU A 19 3.94 -14.63 4.90
N PRO A 20 4.78 -15.47 5.51
CA PRO A 20 5.77 -15.03 6.50
C PRO A 20 6.88 -14.14 5.90
N ASN A 21 7.01 -14.12 4.59
CA ASN A 21 7.94 -13.27 3.85
C ASN A 21 7.31 -11.95 3.34
N LEU A 22 6.10 -11.60 3.82
CA LEU A 22 5.57 -10.26 3.64
C LEU A 22 6.42 -9.28 4.46
N PHE A 23 6.97 -8.25 3.82
CA PHE A 23 7.98 -7.37 4.42
C PHE A 23 7.77 -5.92 3.98
N GLY A 24 7.77 -4.97 4.90
CA GLY A 24 7.59 -3.58 4.52
C GLY A 24 7.21 -2.63 5.66
N GLY A 25 6.63 -1.50 5.31
CA GLY A 25 6.25 -0.46 6.28
C GLY A 25 5.85 0.84 5.61
N SER A 26 5.93 1.93 6.36
CA SER A 26 5.47 3.25 5.92
C SER A 26 6.58 4.31 5.98
N ALA A 27 6.38 5.38 5.22
CA ALA A 27 7.18 6.60 5.30
C ALA A 27 6.80 7.42 6.55
N ASP A 28 7.10 6.87 7.73
CA ASP A 28 6.82 7.43 9.07
C ASP A 28 5.31 7.63 9.40
N LEU A 29 4.45 6.91 8.70
CA LEU A 29 2.98 7.02 8.83
C LEU A 29 2.30 5.70 9.21
N ALA A 30 3.03 4.72 9.77
CA ALA A 30 2.50 3.38 10.04
C ALA A 30 1.21 3.37 10.88
N PRO A 31 1.02 4.20 11.92
CA PRO A 31 -0.23 4.25 12.67
C PRO A 31 -1.41 4.75 11.82
N SER A 32 -1.21 5.80 11.02
CA SER A 32 -2.23 6.39 10.17
C SER A 32 -2.59 5.50 8.99
N ASN A 33 -1.59 4.91 8.35
CA ASN A 33 -1.76 3.99 7.22
C ASN A 33 -2.27 2.60 7.64
N ASN A 34 -2.26 2.27 8.95
CA ASN A 34 -2.63 0.96 9.49
C ASN A 34 -1.78 -0.19 8.90
N THR A 35 -0.49 0.02 8.71
CA THR A 35 0.40 -0.92 8.00
C THR A 35 1.31 -1.74 8.92
N LEU A 36 1.20 -1.58 10.24
CA LEU A 36 1.97 -2.36 11.19
C LEU A 36 1.53 -3.83 11.18
N LEU A 37 2.48 -4.73 10.96
CA LEU A 37 2.30 -6.18 11.14
C LEU A 37 2.41 -6.48 12.63
N LYS A 38 1.27 -6.70 13.27
CA LYS A 38 1.14 -6.77 14.75
C LYS A 38 1.90 -7.93 15.40
N LYS A 39 2.11 -9.03 14.65
CA LYS A 39 2.82 -10.23 15.11
C LYS A 39 4.30 -10.23 14.72
N SER A 40 4.79 -9.16 14.14
CA SER A 40 6.19 -9.03 13.75
C SER A 40 6.83 -7.82 14.42
N GLU A 41 8.09 -7.94 14.73
CA GLU A 41 8.91 -6.85 15.25
C GLU A 41 9.45 -5.96 14.13
N TYR A 42 10.15 -4.91 14.51
CA TYR A 42 10.84 -4.04 13.56
C TYR A 42 12.16 -4.65 13.11
N PHE A 43 12.39 -4.64 11.81
CA PHE A 43 13.69 -4.92 11.21
C PHE A 43 14.66 -3.79 11.60
N SER A 44 15.78 -4.16 12.20
CA SER A 44 16.75 -3.20 12.69
C SER A 44 18.18 -3.76 12.66
N LYS A 45 19.15 -2.93 13.03
CA LYS A 45 20.55 -3.35 13.16
C LYS A 45 20.71 -4.53 14.14
N THR A 46 19.90 -4.55 15.19
CA THR A 46 19.96 -5.56 16.27
C THR A 46 18.92 -6.66 16.13
N ASN A 47 17.91 -6.49 15.26
CA ASN A 47 16.88 -7.49 14.99
C ASN A 47 16.68 -7.65 13.47
N ARG A 48 17.18 -8.75 12.91
CA ARG A 48 17.08 -9.07 11.49
C ARG A 48 15.88 -9.95 11.14
N SER A 49 15.11 -10.41 12.14
CA SER A 49 13.94 -11.28 11.96
C SER A 49 12.62 -10.50 11.87
N GLY A 50 12.63 -9.21 12.16
CA GLY A 50 11.44 -8.36 12.04
C GLY A 50 11.05 -8.09 10.59
N ASN A 51 9.74 -7.96 10.32
CA ASN A 51 9.22 -7.68 8.98
C ASN A 51 8.70 -6.23 8.83
N ASN A 52 8.60 -5.49 9.94
CA ASN A 52 8.22 -4.08 9.89
C ASN A 52 9.44 -3.20 9.67
N VAL A 53 9.37 -2.29 8.70
CA VAL A 53 10.46 -1.37 8.36
C VAL A 53 10.06 0.07 8.63
N HIS A 54 10.91 0.80 9.36
CA HIS A 54 10.83 2.25 9.46
C HIS A 54 11.60 2.89 8.31
N PHE A 55 10.90 3.31 7.27
CA PHE A 55 11.55 3.98 6.13
C PHE A 55 11.87 5.46 6.41
N GLY A 56 11.19 6.07 7.39
CA GLY A 56 11.23 7.51 7.62
C GLY A 56 10.50 8.29 6.51
N ILE A 57 10.55 9.61 6.55
CA ILE A 57 9.93 10.49 5.56
C ILE A 57 10.80 10.49 4.29
N ARG A 58 10.72 9.40 3.49
CA ARG A 58 11.58 9.14 2.33
C ARG A 58 10.84 8.29 1.29
N GLU A 59 9.74 8.79 0.74
CA GLU A 59 8.85 8.05 -0.14
C GLU A 59 9.57 7.50 -1.38
N PHE A 60 10.41 8.30 -2.01
CA PHE A 60 11.22 7.84 -3.15
C PHE A 60 12.18 6.72 -2.76
N ALA A 61 12.97 6.92 -1.70
CA ALA A 61 13.93 5.91 -1.25
C ALA A 61 13.22 4.64 -0.74
N MET A 62 12.11 4.78 0.00
CA MET A 62 11.26 3.67 0.42
C MET A 62 10.84 2.81 -0.76
N THR A 63 10.31 3.44 -1.80
CA THR A 63 9.86 2.75 -3.02
C THR A 63 11.03 2.08 -3.75
N ALA A 64 12.16 2.79 -3.88
CA ALA A 64 13.36 2.25 -4.52
C ALA A 64 13.96 1.06 -3.74
N ILE A 65 13.93 1.10 -2.41
CA ILE A 65 14.34 -0.02 -1.55
C ILE A 65 13.42 -1.22 -1.79
N CYS A 66 12.09 -1.02 -1.84
CA CYS A 66 11.15 -2.09 -2.15
C CYS A 66 11.38 -2.67 -3.55
N ASN A 67 11.74 -1.85 -4.54
CA ASN A 67 12.13 -2.34 -5.86
C ASN A 67 13.37 -3.26 -5.78
N GLY A 68 14.38 -2.85 -5.02
CA GLY A 68 15.60 -3.65 -4.82
C GLY A 68 15.31 -4.98 -4.12
N ILE A 69 14.42 -4.96 -3.10
CA ILE A 69 13.99 -6.17 -2.38
C ILE A 69 13.24 -7.12 -3.32
N ALA A 70 12.28 -6.60 -4.11
CA ALA A 70 11.54 -7.39 -5.08
C ALA A 70 12.46 -7.99 -6.16
N LEU A 71 13.43 -7.22 -6.65
CA LEU A 71 14.40 -7.67 -7.65
C LEU A 71 15.33 -8.76 -7.12
N HIS A 72 15.74 -8.66 -5.84
CA HIS A 72 16.54 -9.70 -5.19
C HIS A 72 15.74 -11.01 -5.02
N GLY A 73 14.44 -10.90 -4.78
CA GLY A 73 13.55 -12.03 -4.54
C GLY A 73 13.52 -12.53 -3.09
N GLY A 74 12.64 -13.49 -2.83
CA GLY A 74 12.48 -14.12 -1.51
C GLY A 74 11.53 -13.39 -0.56
N LEU A 75 11.30 -12.10 -0.74
CA LEU A 75 10.37 -11.31 0.06
C LEU A 75 9.26 -10.71 -0.82
N HIS A 76 8.09 -10.51 -0.24
CA HIS A 76 6.98 -9.77 -0.84
C HIS A 76 6.94 -8.36 -0.24
N PRO A 77 7.55 -7.35 -0.91
CA PRO A 77 7.64 -6.02 -0.36
C PRO A 77 6.33 -5.24 -0.50
N TYR A 78 5.96 -4.52 0.55
CA TYR A 78 4.96 -3.47 0.50
C TYR A 78 5.52 -2.17 1.10
N CYS A 79 5.03 -1.03 0.63
CA CYS A 79 5.34 0.25 1.23
C CYS A 79 4.14 1.19 1.19
N ALA A 80 4.08 2.09 2.14
CA ALA A 80 2.91 2.90 2.39
C ALA A 80 3.21 4.35 2.71
N THR A 81 2.32 5.22 2.27
CA THR A 81 2.25 6.63 2.61
C THR A 81 0.83 7.13 2.37
N PHE A 82 0.55 8.41 2.62
CA PHE A 82 -0.69 9.03 2.16
C PHE A 82 -0.71 9.14 0.64
N MET A 83 -1.92 9.07 0.05
CA MET A 83 -2.12 9.07 -1.39
C MET A 83 -1.47 10.28 -2.08
N VAL A 84 -1.58 11.47 -1.49
CA VAL A 84 -0.98 12.70 -2.03
C VAL A 84 0.55 12.59 -2.15
N PHE A 85 1.22 11.89 -1.22
CA PHE A 85 2.67 11.74 -1.24
C PHE A 85 3.17 10.68 -2.22
N SER A 86 2.26 10.02 -2.96
CA SER A 86 2.63 9.23 -4.13
C SER A 86 3.34 10.06 -5.22
N ASP A 87 3.18 11.38 -5.18
CA ASP A 87 3.94 12.31 -6.03
C ASP A 87 5.45 12.12 -5.87
N TYR A 88 5.92 11.92 -4.63
CA TYR A 88 7.33 11.65 -4.33
C TYR A 88 7.77 10.22 -4.69
N MET A 89 6.82 9.28 -4.82
CA MET A 89 7.08 7.90 -5.19
C MET A 89 7.12 7.66 -6.70
N LYS A 90 6.51 8.53 -7.48
CA LYS A 90 6.22 8.33 -8.91
C LYS A 90 7.42 7.82 -9.73
N PRO A 91 8.62 8.40 -9.65
CA PRO A 91 9.76 7.92 -10.45
C PRO A 91 10.13 6.47 -10.11
N ALA A 92 10.09 6.08 -8.84
CA ALA A 92 10.40 4.72 -8.41
C ALA A 92 9.27 3.73 -8.73
N ILE A 93 7.99 4.14 -8.68
CA ILE A 93 6.85 3.33 -9.16
C ILE A 93 7.00 3.07 -10.66
N ARG A 94 7.37 4.09 -11.44
CA ARG A 94 7.64 3.92 -12.87
C ARG A 94 8.75 2.91 -13.13
N MET A 95 9.81 2.91 -12.32
CA MET A 95 10.87 1.91 -12.41
C MET A 95 10.39 0.51 -12.05
N SER A 96 9.54 0.36 -11.02
CA SER A 96 8.90 -0.93 -10.74
C SER A 96 8.13 -1.46 -11.95
N ALA A 97 7.37 -0.60 -12.61
CA ALA A 97 6.57 -0.97 -13.78
C ALA A 97 7.46 -1.40 -14.95
N LEU A 98 8.53 -0.65 -15.24
CA LEU A 98 9.51 -0.99 -16.28
C LEU A 98 10.20 -2.34 -16.02
N MET A 99 10.50 -2.64 -14.77
CA MET A 99 11.15 -3.90 -14.37
C MET A 99 10.14 -5.03 -14.09
N GLY A 100 8.84 -4.74 -14.10
CA GLY A 100 7.79 -5.74 -13.83
C GLY A 100 7.79 -6.29 -12.41
N LEU A 101 8.14 -5.48 -11.39
CA LEU A 101 8.36 -5.92 -10.02
C LEU A 101 7.07 -5.98 -9.19
N PRO A 102 6.82 -7.04 -8.40
CA PRO A 102 5.62 -7.23 -7.60
C PRO A 102 5.67 -6.43 -6.28
N VAL A 103 5.68 -5.11 -6.35
CA VAL A 103 5.64 -4.24 -5.18
C VAL A 103 4.21 -3.78 -4.92
N ILE A 104 3.75 -3.84 -3.67
CA ILE A 104 2.43 -3.35 -3.25
C ILE A 104 2.58 -1.97 -2.61
N TYR A 105 1.92 -0.97 -3.20
CA TYR A 105 1.84 0.40 -2.69
C TYR A 105 0.53 0.60 -1.96
N VAL A 106 0.58 0.79 -0.66
CA VAL A 106 -0.59 1.06 0.20
C VAL A 106 -0.71 2.57 0.38
N LEU A 107 -1.64 3.18 -0.35
CA LEU A 107 -1.81 4.62 -0.43
C LEU A 107 -3.10 5.02 0.27
N THR A 108 -2.99 5.57 1.47
CA THR A 108 -4.15 5.91 2.30
C THR A 108 -4.54 7.38 2.18
N ASP A 109 -5.65 7.72 2.81
CA ASP A 109 -6.17 9.08 2.85
C ASP A 109 -6.47 9.62 1.44
N ASP A 110 -7.03 8.71 0.60
CA ASP A 110 -7.55 9.03 -0.73
C ASP A 110 -8.95 9.60 -0.61
N SER A 111 -9.12 10.83 -0.85
CA SER A 111 -10.31 11.59 -1.20
C SER A 111 -10.33 12.99 -0.57
N ILE A 112 -11.24 13.84 -1.03
CA ILE A 112 -11.58 15.12 -0.39
C ILE A 112 -12.18 14.95 1.02
N GLY A 113 -12.56 13.72 1.39
CA GLY A 113 -13.05 13.38 2.74
C GLY A 113 -11.93 13.19 3.79
N VAL A 114 -10.71 13.62 3.51
CA VAL A 114 -9.57 13.62 4.45
C VAL A 114 -9.86 14.52 5.65
N GLY A 115 -10.57 15.63 5.45
CA GLY A 115 -11.05 16.49 6.52
C GLY A 115 -10.02 17.51 6.97
N GLU A 116 -9.72 17.52 8.28
CA GLU A 116 -8.88 18.56 8.91
C GLU A 116 -7.43 18.65 8.42
N ASP A 117 -6.92 17.64 7.75
CA ASP A 117 -5.58 17.70 7.16
C ASP A 117 -5.50 18.72 6.00
N GLY A 118 -6.63 19.04 5.37
CA GLY A 118 -6.80 20.12 4.43
C GLY A 118 -6.20 19.87 3.06
N CYS A 119 -6.15 20.92 2.25
CA CYS A 119 -5.79 20.85 0.82
C CYS A 119 -4.37 20.34 0.53
N THR A 120 -3.46 20.43 1.49
CA THR A 120 -2.09 19.88 1.35
C THR A 120 -2.05 18.36 1.37
N HIS A 121 -3.14 17.71 1.83
CA HIS A 121 -3.24 16.26 1.99
C HIS A 121 -4.38 15.65 1.16
N GLU A 122 -5.19 16.47 0.50
CA GLU A 122 -6.30 16.04 -0.35
C GLU A 122 -5.78 15.69 -1.77
N PRO A 123 -5.75 14.40 -2.15
CA PRO A 123 -5.29 14.01 -3.48
C PRO A 123 -6.34 14.35 -4.54
N ILE A 124 -5.91 14.85 -5.68
CA ILE A 124 -6.75 15.17 -6.85
C ILE A 124 -6.26 14.40 -8.08
N GLU A 125 -5.03 14.69 -8.53
CA GLU A 125 -4.45 14.13 -9.75
C GLU A 125 -3.75 12.79 -9.56
N GLN A 126 -3.48 12.36 -8.33
CA GLN A 126 -2.64 11.18 -8.04
C GLN A 126 -3.23 9.89 -8.60
N LEU A 127 -4.55 9.74 -8.59
CA LEU A 127 -5.21 8.57 -9.17
C LEU A 127 -5.01 8.49 -10.69
N ALA A 128 -5.16 9.63 -11.36
CA ALA A 128 -4.89 9.74 -12.81
C ALA A 128 -3.41 9.49 -13.10
N MET A 129 -2.52 10.05 -12.29
CA MET A 129 -1.08 9.85 -12.39
C MET A 129 -0.70 8.35 -12.29
N LEU A 130 -1.20 7.63 -11.29
CA LEU A 130 -0.93 6.20 -11.14
C LEU A 130 -1.44 5.39 -12.33
N ARG A 131 -2.65 5.69 -12.81
CA ARG A 131 -3.25 5.03 -13.97
C ARG A 131 -2.53 5.34 -15.28
N SER A 132 -1.81 6.45 -15.35
CA SER A 132 -1.01 6.82 -16.53
C SER A 132 0.32 6.09 -16.66
N ILE A 133 0.76 5.34 -15.62
CA ILE A 133 2.01 4.57 -15.65
C ILE A 133 1.74 3.19 -16.25
N PRO A 134 2.24 2.88 -17.47
CA PRO A 134 2.01 1.59 -18.09
C PRO A 134 2.60 0.46 -17.24
N GLY A 135 1.85 -0.64 -17.06
CA GLY A 135 2.28 -1.79 -16.29
C GLY A 135 2.09 -1.67 -14.78
N THR A 136 1.47 -0.59 -14.30
CA THR A 136 1.03 -0.43 -12.91
C THR A 136 -0.46 -0.70 -12.81
N TYR A 137 -0.87 -1.53 -11.86
CA TYR A 137 -2.27 -1.77 -11.54
C TYR A 137 -2.71 -0.88 -10.40
N THR A 138 -3.85 -0.21 -10.58
CA THR A 138 -4.38 0.73 -9.58
C THR A 138 -5.76 0.29 -9.15
N PHE A 139 -5.89 -0.05 -7.87
CA PHE A 139 -7.13 -0.46 -7.21
C PHE A 139 -7.64 0.67 -6.32
N ARG A 140 -8.94 0.91 -6.34
CA ARG A 140 -9.63 1.85 -5.45
C ARG A 140 -10.87 1.19 -4.87
N PRO A 141 -10.69 0.34 -3.84
CA PRO A 141 -11.79 -0.44 -3.29
C PRO A 141 -12.84 0.45 -2.60
N ALA A 142 -14.11 0.14 -2.81
CA ALA A 142 -15.24 0.85 -2.22
C ALA A 142 -15.52 0.42 -0.78
N ASP A 143 -15.12 -0.78 -0.38
CA ASP A 143 -15.34 -1.33 0.96
C ASP A 143 -14.29 -2.36 1.37
N GLY A 144 -14.53 -3.03 2.53
CA GLY A 144 -13.60 -4.03 3.07
C GLY A 144 -13.50 -5.31 2.22
N LYS A 145 -14.56 -5.70 1.51
CA LYS A 145 -14.54 -6.89 0.64
C LYS A 145 -13.70 -6.64 -0.60
N GLU A 146 -13.91 -5.49 -1.25
CA GLU A 146 -13.08 -5.08 -2.38
C GLU A 146 -11.64 -4.83 -1.96
N THR A 147 -11.40 -4.33 -0.74
CA THR A 147 -10.04 -4.20 -0.20
C THR A 147 -9.34 -5.56 -0.14
N ALA A 148 -10.03 -6.61 0.32
CA ALA A 148 -9.46 -7.95 0.35
C ALA A 148 -9.18 -8.49 -1.05
N ALA A 149 -10.13 -8.31 -1.98
CA ALA A 149 -9.96 -8.70 -3.39
C ALA A 149 -8.80 -7.96 -4.08
N ALA A 150 -8.61 -6.66 -3.77
CA ALA A 150 -7.49 -5.87 -4.29
C ALA A 150 -6.13 -6.43 -3.83
N TYR A 151 -6.01 -6.84 -2.57
CA TYR A 151 -4.79 -7.49 -2.07
C TYR A 151 -4.55 -8.85 -2.71
N GLU A 152 -5.60 -9.67 -2.87
CA GLU A 152 -5.51 -10.96 -3.57
C GLU A 152 -5.01 -10.76 -5.01
N ALA A 153 -5.62 -9.82 -5.73
CA ALA A 153 -5.18 -9.46 -7.08
C ALA A 153 -3.73 -8.96 -7.10
N ALA A 154 -3.34 -8.06 -6.19
CA ALA A 154 -1.99 -7.52 -6.12
C ALA A 154 -0.93 -8.61 -5.89
N LEU A 155 -1.24 -9.62 -5.07
CA LEU A 155 -0.34 -10.74 -4.80
C LEU A 155 -0.24 -11.73 -5.97
N THR A 156 -1.37 -11.94 -6.71
CA THR A 156 -1.42 -12.93 -7.80
C THR A 156 -0.94 -12.39 -9.13
N LEU A 157 -1.11 -11.11 -9.41
CA LEU A 157 -0.68 -10.48 -10.67
C LEU A 157 0.84 -10.45 -10.87
N GLY A 158 1.62 -10.46 -9.79
CA GLY A 158 3.07 -10.38 -9.89
C GLY A 158 3.57 -9.08 -10.54
N LYS A 159 2.85 -7.98 -10.36
CA LYS A 159 3.10 -6.67 -10.97
C LYS A 159 2.95 -5.54 -9.94
N PRO A 160 3.51 -4.35 -10.20
CA PRO A 160 3.33 -3.21 -9.32
C PRO A 160 1.86 -2.88 -9.13
N SER A 161 1.40 -2.84 -7.90
CA SER A 161 0.00 -2.69 -7.55
C SER A 161 -0.20 -1.58 -6.53
N ALA A 162 -0.91 -0.52 -6.89
CA ALA A 162 -1.27 0.59 -6.00
C ALA A 162 -2.69 0.40 -5.49
N ILE A 163 -2.88 0.45 -4.18
CA ILE A 163 -4.17 0.32 -3.51
C ILE A 163 -4.50 1.65 -2.84
N ALA A 164 -5.42 2.41 -3.43
CA ALA A 164 -5.89 3.70 -2.94
C ALA A 164 -7.01 3.50 -1.92
N LEU A 165 -6.85 4.03 -0.71
CA LEU A 165 -7.66 3.72 0.46
C LEU A 165 -8.18 4.99 1.15
N SER A 166 -9.46 5.00 1.53
CA SER A 166 -10.10 6.12 2.19
C SER A 166 -9.72 6.25 3.67
N ARG A 167 -9.73 7.49 4.17
CA ARG A 167 -9.67 7.81 5.60
C ARG A 167 -11.04 7.73 6.24
N GLN A 168 -12.07 8.26 5.58
CA GLN A 168 -13.45 8.25 6.06
C GLN A 168 -14.05 6.84 6.02
N GLY A 169 -15.01 6.59 6.90
CA GLY A 169 -15.77 5.35 6.92
C GLY A 169 -16.73 5.26 5.74
N LEU A 170 -16.68 4.14 5.02
CA LEU A 170 -17.55 3.84 3.89
C LEU A 170 -18.55 2.74 4.26
N PRO A 171 -19.74 2.70 3.64
CA PRO A 171 -20.67 1.60 3.81
C PRO A 171 -20.10 0.29 3.27
N CYS A 172 -20.59 -0.84 3.74
CA CYS A 172 -20.29 -2.15 3.15
C CYS A 172 -21.47 -2.53 2.25
N TYR A 173 -21.18 -2.90 1.02
CA TYR A 173 -22.17 -3.25 0.03
C TYR A 173 -22.35 -4.78 -0.07
N GLU A 174 -23.57 -5.26 -0.39
CA GLU A 174 -23.83 -6.69 -0.45
C GLU A 174 -23.15 -7.39 -1.62
N ASN A 175 -23.05 -6.70 -2.75
CA ASN A 175 -22.59 -7.26 -4.04
C ASN A 175 -21.12 -6.94 -4.39
N THR A 176 -20.33 -6.42 -3.45
CA THR A 176 -18.91 -6.15 -3.63
C THR A 176 -18.04 -7.38 -3.35
N GLY A 177 -16.83 -7.42 -3.87
CA GLY A 177 -15.84 -8.48 -3.61
C GLY A 177 -16.12 -9.80 -4.33
N LYS A 178 -17.12 -9.87 -5.20
CA LYS A 178 -17.23 -10.95 -6.17
C LYS A 178 -16.38 -10.62 -7.37
N ALA A 179 -15.52 -11.55 -7.78
CA ALA A 179 -14.82 -11.43 -9.06
C ALA A 179 -15.88 -11.25 -10.16
N ALA A 180 -15.74 -10.18 -10.93
CA ALA A 180 -16.51 -9.98 -12.13
C ALA A 180 -16.01 -10.93 -13.22
#